data_1a2791b555b9cd160780e26616d72fbf
#
_entry.id   1a2791b555b9cd160780e26616d72fbf
#
_cell.length_a   1.000
_cell.length_b   1.000
_cell.length_c   1.000
_cell.angle_alpha   90.00
_cell.angle_beta   90.00
_cell.angle_gamma   90.00
#
_symmetry.space_group_name_H-M   'P 1'
#
loop_
_entity.id
_entity.type
_entity.pdbx_description
1 polymer ?
#
loop_
_entity_poly.entity_id
_entity_poly.type
_entity_poly.pdbx_seq_one_letter_code
_entity_poly.pdbx_strand_id
1 'polypeptide(L)'
;MFQNLNCNNKFDFEDIAVSHYNTLPDVLKGFSLPKKIVIYDSTLRDGEQMPGLSFSQDQKLSIARKLDEIGIPEIEAGFPAISENEKQTIKKISKDGLDAKILVLSRLKKEDIDTAIESDADIVLLFIASSDIHLRFKLHCSQQEIENKIISSIDYAKDHGIVPSFSTEDSTRTSLNFLTELYEIAIKTGAKRIGVTDTVGCATPQTINYIISHVKNKFKIPISAHLHNDFGLGLINAIFALNAGATHICTTINGWGERAGNISLEQLVMALKILYNKNLGIDTTKFYELSKMVSQYSRIPIPITQPFTGENIFSHESGIHVAAIIENPRTYEPISPELVGNKRNIMLGKHSGKHIIKLLLDKYGIEYNDELVKDLVLKIKDIGEKYGYLSNPQIDSIIKGIARDKINEKNIS
;
A
#
# COMPACT_ATOMS: atom_id res chain seq x y z
N MET A 1 29.18 6.15 -13.12
CA MET A 1 28.10 6.40 -14.08
C MET A 1 26.74 6.65 -13.40
N PHE A 2 26.77 7.12 -12.15
CA PHE A 2 25.58 7.39 -11.30
C PHE A 2 25.43 8.89 -10.95
N GLN A 3 26.07 9.79 -11.71
CA GLN A 3 26.21 11.21 -11.34
C GLN A 3 25.04 12.13 -11.72
N ASN A 4 23.94 11.62 -12.27
CA ASN A 4 22.80 12.47 -12.70
C ASN A 4 21.46 12.15 -12.02
N LEU A 5 21.47 11.51 -10.85
CA LEU A 5 20.30 11.44 -9.99
C LEU A 5 20.33 12.67 -9.06
N ASN A 6 19.78 13.78 -9.55
CA ASN A 6 19.46 14.95 -8.70
C ASN A 6 18.34 14.54 -7.73
N CYS A 7 18.67 13.75 -6.73
CA CYS A 7 17.82 13.50 -5.58
C CYS A 7 18.20 14.53 -4.51
N ASN A 8 17.43 15.60 -4.39
CA ASN A 8 17.37 16.44 -3.19
C ASN A 8 16.83 15.69 -1.97
N ASN A 9 17.08 14.39 -1.88
CA ASN A 9 16.61 13.51 -0.81
C ASN A 9 17.79 13.09 0.05
N LYS A 10 17.59 13.14 1.37
CA LYS A 10 18.48 12.75 2.44
C LYS A 10 18.92 11.26 2.46
N PHE A 11 18.72 10.50 1.39
CA PHE A 11 19.08 9.09 1.34
C PHE A 11 20.37 8.93 0.52
N ASP A 12 21.37 8.36 1.15
CA ASP A 12 22.63 8.01 0.50
C ASP A 12 22.43 6.81 -0.45
N PHE A 13 23.23 6.74 -1.53
CA PHE A 13 23.28 5.58 -2.42
C PHE A 13 23.64 4.27 -1.71
N GLU A 14 24.10 4.35 -0.47
CA GLU A 14 24.39 3.19 0.38
C GLU A 14 23.13 2.48 0.89
N ASP A 15 21.97 3.14 0.86
CA ASP A 15 20.70 2.60 1.35
C ASP A 15 19.92 1.74 0.34
N ILE A 16 20.36 1.70 -0.93
CA ILE A 16 19.61 1.05 -2.02
C ILE A 16 20.52 0.12 -2.83
N ALA A 17 20.09 -1.13 -3.02
CA ALA A 17 20.79 -2.16 -3.79
C ALA A 17 19.85 -2.93 -4.70
N VAL A 18 19.33 -2.24 -5.74
CA VAL A 18 18.43 -2.84 -6.73
C VAL A 18 19.14 -3.13 -8.05
N SER A 19 18.49 -3.89 -8.93
CA SER A 19 19.04 -4.22 -10.23
C SER A 19 19.33 -2.95 -11.05
N HIS A 20 20.57 -2.81 -11.53
CA HIS A 20 20.97 -1.71 -12.40
C HIS A 20 20.27 -1.76 -13.77
N TYR A 21 19.74 -2.91 -14.18
CA TYR A 21 18.96 -3.06 -15.40
C TYR A 21 17.66 -2.25 -15.38
N ASN A 22 17.10 -1.96 -14.20
CA ASN A 22 15.84 -1.22 -14.05
C ASN A 22 15.86 0.17 -14.71
N THR A 23 17.05 0.76 -14.89
CA THR A 23 17.22 2.13 -15.42
C THR A 23 17.80 2.17 -16.82
N LEU A 24 18.03 1.02 -17.47
CA LEU A 24 18.56 0.96 -18.81
C LEU A 24 17.54 1.47 -19.86
N PRO A 25 17.95 2.31 -20.83
CA PRO A 25 17.06 2.79 -21.89
C PRO A 25 16.38 1.67 -22.67
N ASP A 26 17.09 0.55 -22.91
CA ASP A 26 16.53 -0.60 -23.64
C ASP A 26 15.43 -1.31 -22.84
N VAL A 27 15.54 -1.34 -21.52
CA VAL A 27 14.51 -1.92 -20.61
C VAL A 27 13.30 -1.01 -20.51
N LEU A 28 13.53 0.32 -20.50
CA LEU A 28 12.48 1.32 -20.38
C LEU A 28 11.90 1.75 -21.74
N LYS A 29 12.32 1.13 -22.83
CA LYS A 29 11.82 1.47 -24.18
C LYS A 29 10.29 1.28 -24.25
N GLY A 30 9.58 2.36 -24.59
CA GLY A 30 8.11 2.37 -24.67
C GLY A 30 7.41 2.43 -23.31
N PHE A 31 8.16 2.58 -22.22
CA PHE A 31 7.61 2.74 -20.87
C PHE A 31 7.82 4.18 -20.39
N SER A 32 6.75 4.82 -19.95
CA SER A 32 6.84 6.19 -19.40
C SER A 32 5.80 6.40 -18.30
N LEU A 33 6.20 7.10 -17.24
CA LEU A 33 5.29 7.46 -16.16
C LEU A 33 4.91 8.94 -16.24
N PRO A 34 3.68 9.31 -15.84
CA PRO A 34 3.25 10.71 -15.79
C PRO A 34 4.20 11.58 -14.97
N LYS A 35 4.31 12.85 -15.33
CA LYS A 35 5.10 13.81 -14.52
C LYS A 35 4.55 13.95 -13.12
N LYS A 36 3.22 14.04 -13.00
CA LYS A 36 2.50 14.11 -11.71
C LYS A 36 1.68 12.83 -11.54
N ILE A 37 1.92 12.15 -10.44
CA ILE A 37 1.15 10.98 -9.97
C ILE A 37 0.54 11.38 -8.64
N VAL A 38 -0.74 11.10 -8.46
CA VAL A 38 -1.50 11.33 -7.22
C VAL A 38 -1.92 9.97 -6.68
N ILE A 39 -1.55 9.71 -5.45
CA ILE A 39 -2.11 8.58 -4.70
C ILE A 39 -3.35 9.09 -3.96
N TYR A 40 -4.47 8.37 -4.08
CA TYR A 40 -5.58 8.54 -3.16
C TYR A 40 -5.77 7.26 -2.36
N ASP A 41 -5.82 7.41 -1.05
CA ASP A 41 -5.94 6.26 -0.15
C ASP A 41 -7.38 6.02 0.24
N SER A 42 -7.84 4.79 0.08
CA SER A 42 -9.21 4.33 0.33
C SER A 42 -9.30 3.38 1.53
N THR A 43 -8.34 3.42 2.45
CA THR A 43 -8.36 2.57 3.67
C THR A 43 -9.64 2.79 4.47
N LEU A 44 -10.10 4.03 4.56
CA LEU A 44 -11.29 4.41 5.35
C LEU A 44 -12.62 4.12 4.64
N ARG A 45 -12.59 3.74 3.36
CA ARG A 45 -13.77 3.34 2.60
C ARG A 45 -13.69 1.88 2.16
N ASP A 46 -12.87 1.54 1.14
CA ASP A 46 -12.75 0.19 0.61
C ASP A 46 -11.99 -0.75 1.56
N GLY A 47 -10.95 -0.21 2.22
CA GLY A 47 -10.24 -0.93 3.26
C GLY A 47 -11.18 -1.42 4.36
N GLU A 48 -12.10 -0.56 4.81
CA GLU A 48 -13.09 -0.88 5.82
C GLU A 48 -14.21 -1.83 5.32
N GLN A 49 -14.36 -2.00 4.02
CA GLN A 49 -15.29 -2.99 3.45
C GLN A 49 -14.78 -4.44 3.55
N MET A 50 -13.55 -4.63 4.02
CA MET A 50 -13.05 -5.98 4.35
C MET A 50 -13.95 -6.63 5.41
N PRO A 51 -14.48 -7.86 5.16
CA PRO A 51 -15.36 -8.54 6.10
C PRO A 51 -14.74 -8.64 7.51
N GLY A 52 -15.50 -8.21 8.51
CA GLY A 52 -15.06 -8.22 9.92
C GLY A 52 -14.28 -6.98 10.38
N LEU A 53 -14.04 -6.01 9.49
CA LEU A 53 -13.40 -4.76 9.81
C LEU A 53 -14.43 -3.65 10.08
N SER A 54 -14.20 -2.88 11.12
CA SER A 54 -14.93 -1.64 11.41
C SER A 54 -14.06 -0.74 12.27
N PHE A 55 -13.87 0.50 11.84
CA PHE A 55 -13.15 1.51 12.61
C PHE A 55 -14.11 2.39 13.40
N SER A 56 -13.73 2.76 14.62
CA SER A 56 -14.43 3.82 15.33
C SER A 56 -14.16 5.20 14.69
N GLN A 57 -15.00 6.18 15.01
CA GLN A 57 -14.82 7.56 14.55
C GLN A 57 -13.41 8.10 14.86
N ASP A 58 -12.91 7.87 16.08
CA ASP A 58 -11.58 8.36 16.49
C ASP A 58 -10.44 7.59 15.79
N GLN A 59 -10.63 6.31 15.49
CA GLN A 59 -9.68 5.54 14.70
C GLN A 59 -9.62 6.04 13.25
N LYS A 60 -10.76 6.30 12.60
CA LYS A 60 -10.80 6.90 11.26
C LYS A 60 -10.09 8.25 11.22
N LEU A 61 -10.37 9.12 12.19
CA LEU A 61 -9.70 10.41 12.30
C LEU A 61 -8.19 10.26 12.50
N SER A 62 -7.75 9.33 13.35
CA SER A 62 -6.33 9.08 13.58
C SER A 62 -5.62 8.56 12.32
N ILE A 63 -6.27 7.67 11.55
CA ILE A 63 -5.74 7.17 10.27
C ILE A 63 -5.65 8.30 9.26
N ALA A 64 -6.70 9.15 9.13
CA ALA A 64 -6.71 10.29 8.21
C ALA A 64 -5.57 11.27 8.51
N ARG A 65 -5.37 11.63 9.78
CA ARG A 65 -4.24 12.48 10.23
C ARG A 65 -2.88 11.88 9.89
N LYS A 66 -2.74 10.56 10.05
CA LYS A 66 -1.47 9.90 9.76
C LYS A 66 -1.20 9.80 8.26
N LEU A 67 -2.23 9.60 7.44
CA LEU A 67 -2.14 9.67 5.98
C LEU A 67 -1.74 11.08 5.51
N ASP A 68 -2.33 12.12 6.09
CA ASP A 68 -2.00 13.51 5.81
C ASP A 68 -0.56 13.85 6.24
N GLU A 69 -0.16 13.45 7.46
CA GLU A 69 1.20 13.64 8.00
C GLU A 69 2.28 13.08 7.06
N ILE A 70 2.04 11.93 6.45
CA ILE A 70 2.99 11.32 5.51
C ILE A 70 2.94 11.92 4.10
N GLY A 71 1.99 12.82 3.84
CA GLY A 71 1.84 13.54 2.57
C GLY A 71 0.97 12.82 1.53
N ILE A 72 -0.03 12.05 1.93
CA ILE A 72 -1.04 11.52 1.00
C ILE A 72 -1.95 12.66 0.56
N PRO A 73 -2.02 12.96 -0.76
CA PRO A 73 -2.71 14.15 -1.23
C PRO A 73 -4.23 14.05 -1.29
N GLU A 74 -4.81 12.85 -1.30
CA GLU A 74 -6.25 12.62 -1.32
C GLU A 74 -6.61 11.40 -0.44
N ILE A 75 -7.66 11.54 0.38
CA ILE A 75 -8.17 10.48 1.27
C ILE A 75 -9.63 10.22 0.97
N GLU A 76 -9.97 9.01 0.54
CA GLU A 76 -11.35 8.55 0.40
C GLU A 76 -11.88 8.13 1.77
N ALA A 77 -12.54 9.09 2.45
CA ALA A 77 -12.86 8.99 3.87
C ALA A 77 -14.05 8.08 4.20
N GLY A 78 -14.86 7.72 3.21
CA GLY A 78 -16.00 6.82 3.42
C GLY A 78 -17.12 6.99 2.41
N PHE A 79 -18.32 6.46 2.80
CA PHE A 79 -19.56 6.56 2.05
C PHE A 79 -20.66 7.15 2.95
N PRO A 80 -20.87 8.48 2.93
CA PRO A 80 -21.70 9.18 3.93
C PRO A 80 -23.18 8.74 3.92
N ALA A 81 -23.68 8.20 2.81
CA ALA A 81 -25.06 7.73 2.70
C ALA A 81 -25.34 6.38 3.42
N ILE A 82 -24.30 5.73 3.97
CA ILE A 82 -24.47 4.45 4.70
C ILE A 82 -25.20 4.68 6.04
N SER A 83 -24.80 5.73 6.78
CA SER A 83 -25.38 6.03 8.10
C SER A 83 -25.09 7.48 8.51
N GLU A 84 -25.88 7.98 9.45
CA GLU A 84 -25.62 9.29 10.06
C GLU A 84 -24.26 9.35 10.79
N ASN A 85 -23.87 8.25 11.45
CA ASN A 85 -22.57 8.16 12.12
C ASN A 85 -21.40 8.25 11.13
N GLU A 86 -21.50 7.60 9.96
CA GLU A 86 -20.50 7.68 8.91
C GLU A 86 -20.40 9.11 8.36
N LYS A 87 -21.53 9.75 8.07
CA LYS A 87 -21.58 11.14 7.63
C LYS A 87 -20.91 12.09 8.63
N GLN A 88 -21.22 11.96 9.94
CA GLN A 88 -20.62 12.78 10.98
C GLN A 88 -19.12 12.50 11.15
N THR A 89 -18.69 11.25 10.98
CA THR A 89 -17.27 10.88 11.00
C THR A 89 -16.51 11.55 9.86
N ILE A 90 -17.03 11.48 8.65
CA ILE A 90 -16.43 12.14 7.48
C ILE A 90 -16.41 13.66 7.68
N LYS A 91 -17.49 14.25 8.16
CA LYS A 91 -17.56 15.68 8.46
C LYS A 91 -16.49 16.12 9.47
N LYS A 92 -16.23 15.30 10.48
CA LYS A 92 -15.16 15.56 11.46
C LYS A 92 -13.78 15.53 10.79
N ILE A 93 -13.54 14.58 9.89
CA ILE A 93 -12.30 14.48 9.11
C ILE A 93 -12.15 15.70 8.19
N SER A 94 -13.19 16.06 7.45
CA SER A 94 -13.16 17.23 6.54
C SER A 94 -12.87 18.55 7.25
N LYS A 95 -13.26 18.67 8.53
CA LYS A 95 -13.03 19.88 9.36
C LYS A 95 -11.76 19.85 10.20
N ASP A 96 -10.97 18.80 10.11
CA ASP A 96 -9.79 18.62 10.97
C ASP A 96 -8.58 19.48 10.54
N GLY A 97 -8.67 20.19 9.41
CA GLY A 97 -7.60 21.06 8.90
C GLY A 97 -6.48 20.32 8.20
N LEU A 98 -6.78 19.16 7.60
CA LEU A 98 -5.85 18.38 6.81
C LEU A 98 -5.48 19.10 5.50
N ASP A 99 -4.24 18.92 5.03
CA ASP A 99 -3.80 19.37 3.71
C ASP A 99 -4.36 18.46 2.59
N ALA A 100 -4.61 17.19 2.90
CA ALA A 100 -5.20 16.21 1.99
C ALA A 100 -6.64 16.56 1.63
N LYS A 101 -7.01 16.43 0.36
CA LYS A 101 -8.40 16.56 -0.08
C LYS A 101 -9.21 15.35 0.34
N ILE A 102 -10.41 15.61 0.85
CA ILE A 102 -11.33 14.58 1.30
C ILE A 102 -12.27 14.19 0.17
N LEU A 103 -12.18 12.91 -0.22
CA LEU A 103 -13.05 12.24 -1.17
C LEU A 103 -14.14 11.46 -0.43
N VAL A 104 -15.33 11.40 -1.02
CA VAL A 104 -16.41 10.52 -0.56
C VAL A 104 -17.09 9.80 -1.72
N LEU A 105 -17.49 8.56 -1.50
CA LEU A 105 -18.21 7.75 -2.48
C LEU A 105 -19.70 8.12 -2.49
N SER A 106 -20.33 8.14 -3.66
CA SER A 106 -21.77 8.39 -3.79
C SER A 106 -22.35 7.63 -5.00
N ARG A 107 -23.50 7.00 -4.79
CA ARG A 107 -24.32 6.52 -5.91
C ARG A 107 -24.89 7.70 -6.69
N LEU A 108 -25.38 7.45 -7.91
CA LEU A 108 -26.07 8.46 -8.73
C LEU A 108 -27.50 8.69 -8.23
N LYS A 109 -27.60 9.18 -6.99
CA LYS A 109 -28.86 9.51 -6.30
C LYS A 109 -28.70 10.85 -5.59
N LYS A 110 -29.73 11.70 -5.71
CA LYS A 110 -29.73 13.01 -5.10
C LYS A 110 -29.48 12.96 -3.59
N GLU A 111 -30.15 12.05 -2.89
CA GLU A 111 -30.06 11.91 -1.44
C GLU A 111 -28.64 11.51 -1.00
N ASP A 112 -27.95 10.69 -1.78
CA ASP A 112 -26.54 10.30 -1.49
C ASP A 112 -25.59 11.50 -1.72
N ILE A 113 -25.86 12.31 -2.76
CA ILE A 113 -25.07 13.51 -3.05
C ILE A 113 -25.29 14.57 -1.96
N ASP A 114 -26.51 14.72 -1.48
CA ASP A 114 -26.82 15.61 -0.35
C ASP A 114 -26.00 15.25 0.89
N THR A 115 -25.88 13.95 1.22
CA THR A 115 -25.03 13.52 2.34
C THR A 115 -23.55 13.80 2.12
N ALA A 116 -23.07 13.73 0.88
CA ALA A 116 -21.70 14.09 0.52
C ALA A 116 -21.45 15.60 0.75
N ILE A 117 -22.37 16.44 0.33
CA ILE A 117 -22.32 17.90 0.53
C ILE A 117 -22.36 18.23 2.03
N GLU A 118 -23.29 17.62 2.78
CA GLU A 118 -23.45 17.82 4.22
C GLU A 118 -22.21 17.37 5.04
N SER A 119 -21.40 16.45 4.50
CA SER A 119 -20.15 16.00 5.12
C SER A 119 -18.97 16.96 4.89
N ASP A 120 -19.19 18.09 4.19
CA ASP A 120 -18.16 19.08 3.86
C ASP A 120 -16.95 18.47 3.09
N ALA A 121 -17.18 17.43 2.28
CA ALA A 121 -16.13 16.80 1.47
C ALA A 121 -15.76 17.68 0.27
N ASP A 122 -14.49 17.61 -0.17
CA ASP A 122 -13.98 18.36 -1.32
C ASP A 122 -14.46 17.78 -2.65
N ILE A 123 -14.49 16.44 -2.72
CA ILE A 123 -14.73 15.70 -3.97
C ILE A 123 -15.78 14.62 -3.72
N VAL A 124 -16.77 14.53 -4.59
CA VAL A 124 -17.68 13.39 -4.63
C VAL A 124 -17.29 12.44 -5.76
N LEU A 125 -16.99 11.19 -5.43
CA LEU A 125 -16.78 10.11 -6.40
C LEU A 125 -18.15 9.46 -6.71
N LEU A 126 -18.75 9.91 -7.79
CA LEU A 126 -20.00 9.38 -8.33
C LEU A 126 -19.71 8.08 -9.07
N PHE A 127 -20.42 7.00 -8.76
CA PHE A 127 -20.19 5.72 -9.43
C PHE A 127 -21.47 5.02 -9.85
N ILE A 128 -21.35 4.24 -10.91
CA ILE A 128 -22.37 3.31 -11.37
C ILE A 128 -21.73 2.11 -12.08
N ALA A 129 -22.31 0.93 -11.92
CA ALA A 129 -21.87 -0.26 -12.64
C ALA A 129 -22.26 -0.18 -14.12
N SER A 130 -21.39 -0.68 -15.00
CA SER A 130 -21.53 -0.52 -16.45
C SER A 130 -21.42 -1.84 -17.24
N SER A 131 -20.93 -2.93 -16.64
CA SER A 131 -20.84 -4.21 -17.34
C SER A 131 -22.21 -4.85 -17.54
N ASP A 132 -22.38 -5.61 -18.62
CA ASP A 132 -23.64 -6.31 -18.93
C ASP A 132 -24.12 -7.21 -17.79
N ILE A 133 -23.17 -7.87 -17.10
CA ILE A 133 -23.51 -8.73 -15.96
C ILE A 133 -24.09 -7.90 -14.80
N HIS A 134 -23.55 -6.71 -14.54
CA HIS A 134 -24.07 -5.84 -13.49
C HIS A 134 -25.35 -5.13 -13.89
N LEU A 135 -25.51 -4.74 -15.16
CA LEU A 135 -26.76 -4.18 -15.67
C LEU A 135 -27.91 -5.19 -15.50
N ARG A 136 -27.66 -6.42 -15.85
CA ARG A 136 -28.66 -7.49 -15.82
C ARG A 136 -29.00 -7.96 -14.40
N PHE A 137 -27.99 -8.18 -13.55
CA PHE A 137 -28.19 -8.90 -12.27
C PHE A 137 -28.12 -8.00 -11.02
N LYS A 138 -27.63 -6.76 -11.15
CA LYS A 138 -27.49 -5.82 -10.02
C LYS A 138 -28.39 -4.61 -10.16
N LEU A 139 -28.39 -3.94 -11.32
CA LEU A 139 -29.07 -2.68 -11.51
C LEU A 139 -30.47 -2.81 -12.10
N HIS A 140 -30.72 -3.87 -12.89
CA HIS A 140 -31.97 -4.09 -13.61
C HIS A 140 -32.46 -2.85 -14.38
N CYS A 141 -31.54 -2.18 -15.08
CA CYS A 141 -31.82 -0.94 -15.81
C CYS A 141 -31.18 -0.96 -17.21
N SER A 142 -31.68 -0.11 -18.08
CA SER A 142 -31.17 0.12 -19.42
C SER A 142 -29.94 1.04 -19.43
N GLN A 143 -29.21 1.02 -20.52
CA GLN A 143 -28.09 1.96 -20.75
C GLN A 143 -28.57 3.40 -20.73
N GLN A 144 -29.69 3.72 -21.38
CA GLN A 144 -30.27 5.08 -21.43
C GLN A 144 -30.62 5.62 -20.03
N GLU A 145 -31.13 4.77 -19.14
CA GLU A 145 -31.42 5.18 -17.76
C GLU A 145 -30.14 5.53 -17.00
N ILE A 146 -29.03 4.83 -17.27
CA ILE A 146 -27.72 5.14 -16.68
C ILE A 146 -27.22 6.50 -17.16
N GLU A 147 -27.27 6.76 -18.46
CA GLU A 147 -26.86 8.03 -19.05
C GLU A 147 -27.59 9.24 -18.41
N ASN A 148 -28.90 9.12 -18.29
CA ASN A 148 -29.73 10.15 -17.64
C ASN A 148 -29.36 10.37 -16.17
N LYS A 149 -29.06 9.29 -15.43
CA LYS A 149 -28.59 9.38 -14.03
C LYS A 149 -27.23 10.05 -13.93
N ILE A 150 -26.30 9.78 -14.85
CA ILE A 150 -24.98 10.43 -14.87
C ILE A 150 -25.14 11.93 -15.05
N ILE A 151 -25.91 12.37 -16.05
CA ILE A 151 -26.14 13.79 -16.33
C ILE A 151 -26.74 14.46 -15.10
N SER A 152 -27.88 13.98 -14.61
CA SER A 152 -28.58 14.60 -13.49
C SER A 152 -27.75 14.67 -12.21
N SER A 153 -26.95 13.63 -11.92
CA SER A 153 -26.13 13.56 -10.70
C SER A 153 -24.90 14.46 -10.75
N ILE A 154 -24.22 14.54 -11.91
CA ILE A 154 -23.04 15.40 -12.08
C ILE A 154 -23.44 16.87 -12.08
N ASP A 155 -24.53 17.24 -12.78
CA ASP A 155 -25.06 18.60 -12.75
C ASP A 155 -25.48 18.99 -11.33
N TYR A 156 -26.20 18.11 -10.63
CA TYR A 156 -26.61 18.36 -9.26
C TYR A 156 -25.41 18.60 -8.32
N ALA A 157 -24.39 17.75 -8.37
CA ALA A 157 -23.18 17.91 -7.54
C ALA A 157 -22.47 19.25 -7.85
N LYS A 158 -22.29 19.57 -9.11
CA LYS A 158 -21.66 20.81 -9.58
C LYS A 158 -22.43 22.06 -9.12
N ASP A 159 -23.75 22.05 -9.27
CA ASP A 159 -24.62 23.18 -8.91
C ASP A 159 -24.63 23.44 -7.39
N HIS A 160 -24.30 22.44 -6.58
CA HIS A 160 -24.17 22.53 -5.13
C HIS A 160 -22.70 22.72 -4.64
N GLY A 161 -21.77 22.95 -5.57
CA GLY A 161 -20.40 23.38 -5.25
C GLY A 161 -19.42 22.26 -4.85
N ILE A 162 -19.83 20.98 -4.88
CA ILE A 162 -18.90 19.86 -4.65
C ILE A 162 -18.29 19.41 -5.98
N VAL A 163 -16.98 19.10 -5.98
CA VAL A 163 -16.26 18.70 -7.20
C VAL A 163 -16.64 17.27 -7.63
N PRO A 164 -17.29 17.07 -8.79
CA PRO A 164 -17.65 15.73 -9.24
C PRO A 164 -16.47 14.99 -9.90
N SER A 165 -16.18 13.78 -9.41
CA SER A 165 -15.41 12.75 -10.08
C SER A 165 -16.36 11.62 -10.48
N PHE A 166 -16.17 10.99 -11.62
CA PHE A 166 -17.04 9.90 -12.09
C PHE A 166 -16.27 8.63 -12.34
N SER A 167 -16.79 7.50 -11.86
CA SER A 167 -16.18 6.19 -12.07
C SER A 167 -17.22 5.15 -12.50
N THR A 168 -16.84 4.29 -13.42
CA THR A 168 -17.65 3.12 -13.76
C THR A 168 -17.21 1.94 -12.91
N GLU A 169 -18.13 1.32 -12.20
CA GLU A 169 -17.87 0.02 -11.56
C GLU A 169 -17.83 -1.06 -12.64
N ASP A 170 -16.85 -1.96 -12.55
CA ASP A 170 -16.63 -3.08 -13.46
C ASP A 170 -16.26 -2.65 -14.89
N SER A 171 -15.44 -1.62 -14.98
CA SER A 171 -14.94 -1.07 -16.26
C SER A 171 -14.27 -2.12 -17.12
N THR A 172 -13.48 -3.01 -16.51
CA THR A 172 -12.68 -4.02 -17.24
C THR A 172 -13.51 -5.09 -17.92
N ARG A 173 -14.79 -5.26 -17.52
CA ARG A 173 -15.76 -6.18 -18.15
C ARG A 173 -16.86 -5.45 -18.92
N THR A 174 -16.74 -4.14 -19.07
CA THR A 174 -17.66 -3.30 -19.85
C THR A 174 -17.18 -3.22 -21.29
N SER A 175 -18.11 -3.21 -22.28
CA SER A 175 -17.73 -2.98 -23.68
C SER A 175 -17.05 -1.61 -23.83
N LEU A 176 -15.97 -1.54 -24.61
CA LEU A 176 -15.16 -0.33 -24.72
C LEU A 176 -15.94 0.85 -25.31
N ASN A 177 -16.88 0.57 -26.22
CA ASN A 177 -17.75 1.58 -26.80
C ASN A 177 -18.65 2.22 -25.76
N PHE A 178 -19.35 1.42 -24.97
CA PHE A 178 -20.24 1.89 -23.92
C PHE A 178 -19.46 2.60 -22.80
N LEU A 179 -18.35 2.04 -22.37
CA LEU A 179 -17.46 2.69 -21.40
C LEU A 179 -17.05 4.10 -21.86
N THR A 180 -16.67 4.21 -23.12
CA THR A 180 -16.25 5.46 -23.73
C THR A 180 -17.38 6.49 -23.80
N GLU A 181 -18.59 6.03 -24.14
CA GLU A 181 -19.81 6.85 -24.19
C GLU A 181 -20.17 7.42 -22.82
N LEU A 182 -20.16 6.58 -21.77
CA LEU A 182 -20.41 7.03 -20.39
C LEU A 182 -19.40 8.08 -19.92
N TYR A 183 -18.10 7.89 -20.24
CA TYR A 183 -17.10 8.89 -19.91
C TYR A 183 -17.27 10.20 -20.70
N GLU A 184 -17.65 10.11 -21.96
CA GLU A 184 -17.92 11.31 -22.77
C GLU A 184 -19.09 12.12 -22.19
N ILE A 185 -20.16 11.45 -21.81
CA ILE A 185 -21.32 12.08 -21.14
C ILE A 185 -20.87 12.73 -19.82
N ALA A 186 -20.17 11.99 -18.97
CA ALA A 186 -19.71 12.51 -17.68
C ALA A 186 -18.80 13.74 -17.83
N ILE A 187 -17.88 13.73 -18.80
CA ILE A 187 -16.96 14.84 -19.07
C ILE A 187 -17.73 16.05 -19.60
N LYS A 188 -18.64 15.87 -20.57
CA LYS A 188 -19.46 16.95 -21.13
C LYS A 188 -20.36 17.60 -20.06
N THR A 189 -20.85 16.82 -19.11
CA THR A 189 -21.67 17.30 -18.00
C THR A 189 -20.82 18.04 -16.94
N GLY A 190 -19.54 17.75 -16.81
CA GLY A 190 -18.64 18.53 -15.94
C GLY A 190 -17.81 17.76 -14.95
N ALA A 191 -17.73 16.42 -15.05
CA ALA A 191 -16.81 15.64 -14.25
C ALA A 191 -15.36 16.13 -14.42
N LYS A 192 -14.63 16.23 -13.31
CA LYS A 192 -13.23 16.72 -13.30
C LYS A 192 -12.20 15.60 -13.37
N ARG A 193 -12.61 14.36 -13.16
CA ARG A 193 -11.82 13.15 -13.26
C ARG A 193 -12.72 11.98 -13.63
N ILE A 194 -12.21 11.02 -14.38
CA ILE A 194 -12.89 9.76 -14.67
C ILE A 194 -12.07 8.59 -14.09
N GLY A 195 -12.75 7.52 -13.69
CA GLY A 195 -12.14 6.36 -13.06
C GLY A 195 -12.37 5.06 -13.84
N VAL A 196 -11.30 4.31 -14.06
CA VAL A 196 -11.32 2.94 -14.58
C VAL A 196 -11.16 1.98 -13.40
N THR A 197 -12.09 1.02 -13.28
CA THR A 197 -12.09 0.07 -12.16
C THR A 197 -11.96 -1.36 -12.65
N ASP A 198 -11.06 -2.11 -12.02
CA ASP A 198 -10.98 -3.57 -12.10
C ASP A 198 -11.62 -4.17 -10.83
N THR A 199 -12.96 -4.09 -10.79
CA THR A 199 -13.77 -4.37 -9.61
C THR A 199 -13.56 -5.77 -9.03
N VAL A 200 -13.29 -6.75 -9.88
CA VAL A 200 -13.08 -8.14 -9.47
C VAL A 200 -11.63 -8.61 -9.69
N GLY A 201 -10.71 -7.68 -9.91
CA GLY A 201 -9.27 -7.95 -10.01
C GLY A 201 -8.90 -8.96 -11.10
N CYS A 202 -9.64 -8.99 -12.22
CA CYS A 202 -9.53 -10.04 -13.25
C CYS A 202 -8.80 -9.60 -14.53
N ALA A 203 -8.33 -8.36 -14.60
CA ALA A 203 -7.65 -7.85 -15.77
C ALA A 203 -6.15 -8.14 -15.74
N THR A 204 -5.57 -8.42 -16.91
CA THR A 204 -4.12 -8.47 -17.07
C THR A 204 -3.53 -7.07 -17.22
N PRO A 205 -2.22 -6.88 -17.00
CA PRO A 205 -1.56 -5.58 -17.21
C PRO A 205 -1.76 -5.04 -18.63
N GLN A 206 -1.76 -5.91 -19.64
CA GLN A 206 -2.02 -5.55 -21.03
C GLN A 206 -3.46 -5.03 -21.23
N THR A 207 -4.44 -5.65 -20.57
CA THR A 207 -5.85 -5.20 -20.61
C THR A 207 -6.00 -3.82 -19.98
N ILE A 208 -5.39 -3.59 -18.82
CA ILE A 208 -5.38 -2.28 -18.15
C ILE A 208 -4.74 -1.22 -19.05
N ASN A 209 -3.56 -1.54 -19.62
CA ASN A 209 -2.88 -0.64 -20.53
C ASN A 209 -3.75 -0.30 -21.76
N TYR A 210 -4.41 -1.30 -22.35
CA TYR A 210 -5.25 -1.13 -23.52
C TYR A 210 -6.44 -0.20 -23.24
N ILE A 211 -7.21 -0.47 -22.16
CA ILE A 211 -8.39 0.31 -21.80
C ILE A 211 -7.99 1.76 -21.48
N ILE A 212 -7.00 1.96 -20.60
CA ILE A 212 -6.59 3.29 -20.16
C ILE A 212 -5.98 4.10 -21.29
N SER A 213 -5.15 3.48 -22.16
CA SER A 213 -4.60 4.14 -23.35
C SER A 213 -5.70 4.59 -24.30
N HIS A 214 -6.72 3.75 -24.53
CA HIS A 214 -7.88 4.12 -25.35
C HIS A 214 -8.60 5.35 -24.79
N VAL A 215 -8.92 5.32 -23.51
CA VAL A 215 -9.59 6.43 -22.81
C VAL A 215 -8.72 7.70 -22.83
N LYS A 216 -7.42 7.57 -22.55
CA LYS A 216 -6.46 8.68 -22.56
C LYS A 216 -6.30 9.35 -23.91
N ASN A 217 -6.28 8.56 -24.98
CA ASN A 217 -6.17 9.08 -26.36
C ASN A 217 -7.43 9.85 -26.77
N LYS A 218 -8.60 9.46 -26.26
CA LYS A 218 -9.88 10.11 -26.58
C LYS A 218 -10.13 11.37 -25.75
N PHE A 219 -9.71 11.36 -24.46
CA PHE A 219 -10.07 12.42 -23.52
C PHE A 219 -8.84 13.05 -22.85
N LYS A 220 -8.83 14.40 -22.80
CA LYS A 220 -7.79 15.18 -22.10
C LYS A 220 -8.21 15.53 -20.68
N ILE A 221 -8.43 14.50 -19.86
CA ILE A 221 -8.87 14.63 -18.46
C ILE A 221 -7.99 13.75 -17.55
N PRO A 222 -7.84 14.06 -16.26
CA PRO A 222 -7.25 13.14 -15.29
C PRO A 222 -8.00 11.80 -15.25
N ILE A 223 -7.24 10.70 -15.26
CA ILE A 223 -7.78 9.33 -15.16
C ILE A 223 -7.30 8.73 -13.85
N SER A 224 -8.22 8.18 -13.07
CA SER A 224 -7.91 7.37 -11.91
C SER A 224 -8.06 5.88 -12.22
N ALA A 225 -7.26 5.05 -11.54
CA ALA A 225 -7.39 3.60 -11.57
C ALA A 225 -7.63 3.06 -10.15
N HIS A 226 -8.67 2.25 -9.99
CA HIS A 226 -9.01 1.52 -8.78
C HIS A 226 -9.02 0.03 -9.13
N LEU A 227 -8.08 -0.71 -8.55
CA LEU A 227 -7.73 -2.05 -9.03
C LEU A 227 -7.63 -3.02 -7.85
N HIS A 228 -8.45 -4.09 -7.89
CA HIS A 228 -8.40 -5.15 -6.89
C HIS A 228 -7.31 -6.18 -7.20
N ASN A 229 -7.00 -7.03 -6.22
CA ASN A 229 -5.83 -7.89 -6.22
C ASN A 229 -6.16 -9.40 -6.28
N ASP A 230 -7.32 -9.77 -6.80
CA ASP A 230 -7.84 -11.14 -6.75
C ASP A 230 -6.92 -12.17 -7.43
N PHE A 231 -6.20 -11.79 -8.47
CA PHE A 231 -5.16 -12.62 -9.12
C PHE A 231 -3.73 -12.24 -8.70
N GLY A 232 -3.54 -11.40 -7.67
CA GLY A 232 -2.21 -10.95 -7.25
C GLY A 232 -1.57 -9.95 -8.22
N LEU A 233 -2.32 -9.35 -9.15
CA LEU A 233 -1.81 -8.47 -10.19
C LEU A 233 -2.02 -6.97 -9.89
N GLY A 234 -2.61 -6.62 -8.76
CA GLY A 234 -2.99 -5.23 -8.45
C GLY A 234 -1.83 -4.24 -8.61
N LEU A 235 -0.67 -4.54 -8.02
CA LEU A 235 0.51 -3.67 -8.11
C LEU A 235 1.00 -3.48 -9.54
N ILE A 236 1.15 -4.55 -10.30
CA ILE A 236 1.65 -4.43 -11.68
C ILE A 236 0.60 -3.77 -12.58
N ASN A 237 -0.68 -4.01 -12.35
CA ASN A 237 -1.76 -3.33 -13.04
C ASN A 237 -1.74 -1.82 -12.80
N ALA A 238 -1.41 -1.36 -11.58
CA ALA A 238 -1.23 0.07 -11.27
C ALA A 238 -0.08 0.68 -12.05
N ILE A 239 1.05 -0.01 -12.14
CA ILE A 239 2.21 0.44 -12.92
C ILE A 239 1.83 0.56 -14.41
N PHE A 240 1.11 -0.42 -14.96
CA PHE A 240 0.65 -0.38 -16.35
C PHE A 240 -0.44 0.67 -16.59
N ALA A 241 -1.29 0.95 -15.59
CA ALA A 241 -2.24 2.05 -15.63
C ALA A 241 -1.54 3.41 -15.75
N LEU A 242 -0.49 3.63 -14.95
CA LEU A 242 0.34 4.82 -15.01
C LEU A 242 1.06 4.94 -16.37
N ASN A 243 1.65 3.85 -16.86
CA ASN A 243 2.30 3.83 -18.18
C ASN A 243 1.30 4.18 -19.30
N ALA A 244 0.05 3.77 -19.19
CA ALA A 244 -1.03 4.07 -20.12
C ALA A 244 -1.58 5.50 -20.02
N GLY A 245 -1.16 6.28 -19.01
CA GLY A 245 -1.53 7.68 -18.83
C GLY A 245 -2.55 7.96 -17.73
N ALA A 246 -2.87 6.99 -16.86
CA ALA A 246 -3.54 7.29 -15.59
C ALA A 246 -2.66 8.18 -14.73
N THR A 247 -3.28 9.09 -13.98
CA THR A 247 -2.57 10.05 -13.12
C THR A 247 -2.90 9.87 -11.65
N HIS A 248 -3.96 9.14 -11.32
CA HIS A 248 -4.40 8.88 -9.94
C HIS A 248 -4.52 7.37 -9.74
N ILE A 249 -3.95 6.87 -8.64
CA ILE A 249 -4.05 5.45 -8.28
C ILE A 249 -4.66 5.33 -6.88
N CYS A 250 -5.68 4.47 -6.79
CA CYS A 250 -6.26 4.06 -5.52
C CYS A 250 -5.35 3.09 -4.81
N THR A 251 -5.15 3.30 -3.51
CA THR A 251 -4.41 2.38 -2.64
C THR A 251 -5.15 2.18 -1.32
N THR A 252 -4.75 1.16 -0.58
CA THR A 252 -5.12 1.02 0.82
C THR A 252 -3.89 0.63 1.64
N ILE A 253 -3.84 1.04 2.90
CA ILE A 253 -2.80 0.59 3.83
C ILE A 253 -2.87 -0.93 3.94
N ASN A 254 -1.71 -1.60 3.86
CA ASN A 254 -1.58 -3.05 3.83
C ASN A 254 -2.25 -3.75 2.63
N GLY A 255 -2.85 -3.03 1.70
CA GLY A 255 -3.60 -3.59 0.58
C GLY A 255 -4.97 -4.17 0.98
N TRP A 256 -5.52 -3.79 2.14
CA TRP A 256 -6.81 -4.32 2.60
C TRP A 256 -7.99 -3.81 1.78
N GLY A 257 -9.10 -4.57 1.80
CA GLY A 257 -10.33 -4.26 1.08
C GLY A 257 -11.18 -5.51 0.83
N GLU A 258 -12.16 -5.35 -0.02
CA GLU A 258 -13.03 -6.45 -0.44
C GLU A 258 -12.24 -7.64 -1.01
N ARG A 259 -12.63 -8.86 -0.67
CA ARG A 259 -12.08 -10.15 -1.16
C ARG A 259 -10.55 -10.28 -0.93
N ALA A 260 -9.73 -10.17 -2.01
CA ALA A 260 -8.28 -10.23 -1.94
C ALA A 260 -7.63 -8.85 -1.73
N GLY A 261 -8.45 -7.81 -1.52
CA GLY A 261 -8.00 -6.46 -1.24
C GLY A 261 -7.64 -5.64 -2.47
N ASN A 262 -6.92 -4.57 -2.21
CA ASN A 262 -6.52 -3.54 -3.15
C ASN A 262 -5.00 -3.53 -3.37
N ILE A 263 -4.52 -2.51 -4.06
CA ILE A 263 -3.11 -2.20 -4.16
C ILE A 263 -2.62 -1.68 -2.80
N SER A 264 -1.57 -2.30 -2.24
CA SER A 264 -0.95 -1.79 -1.01
C SER A 264 -0.28 -0.44 -1.28
N LEU A 265 -0.60 0.56 -0.43
CA LEU A 265 0.02 1.88 -0.44
C LEU A 265 1.55 1.77 -0.37
N GLU A 266 2.05 0.99 0.57
CA GLU A 266 3.48 0.82 0.84
C GLU A 266 4.19 0.23 -0.38
N GLN A 267 3.60 -0.81 -0.99
CA GLN A 267 4.21 -1.49 -2.12
C GLN A 267 4.25 -0.59 -3.36
N LEU A 268 3.18 0.12 -3.67
CA LEU A 268 3.13 0.98 -4.84
C LEU A 268 4.10 2.17 -4.71
N VAL A 269 4.07 2.85 -3.56
CA VAL A 269 4.94 4.03 -3.33
C VAL A 269 6.41 3.62 -3.34
N MET A 270 6.76 2.51 -2.70
CA MET A 270 8.14 2.02 -2.70
C MET A 270 8.60 1.55 -4.09
N ALA A 271 7.74 0.84 -4.84
CA ALA A 271 8.07 0.46 -6.21
C ALA A 271 8.32 1.70 -7.09
N LEU A 272 7.45 2.69 -7.04
CA LEU A 272 7.62 3.94 -7.80
C LEU A 272 8.89 4.69 -7.39
N LYS A 273 9.14 4.82 -6.09
CA LYS A 273 10.30 5.54 -5.54
C LYS A 273 11.62 4.86 -5.88
N ILE A 274 11.69 3.55 -5.68
CA ILE A 274 12.96 2.81 -5.72
C ILE A 274 13.25 2.21 -7.12
N LEU A 275 12.24 1.56 -7.74
CA LEU A 275 12.46 0.87 -9.00
C LEU A 275 12.28 1.77 -10.23
N TYR A 276 11.40 2.79 -10.12
CA TYR A 276 11.08 3.70 -11.22
C TYR A 276 11.59 5.12 -11.01
N ASN A 277 12.31 5.38 -9.91
CA ASN A 277 12.87 6.70 -9.56
C ASN A 277 11.81 7.83 -9.61
N LYS A 278 10.60 7.55 -9.10
CA LYS A 278 9.49 8.50 -8.99
C LYS A 278 9.22 8.83 -7.55
N ASN A 279 9.80 9.94 -7.09
CA ASN A 279 9.49 10.47 -5.76
C ASN A 279 8.13 11.21 -5.79
N LEU A 280 7.21 10.76 -4.96
CA LEU A 280 5.87 11.32 -4.83
C LEU A 280 5.75 12.36 -3.70
N GLY A 281 6.84 12.63 -2.96
CA GLY A 281 6.82 13.51 -1.79
C GLY A 281 6.23 12.85 -0.53
N ILE A 282 5.95 11.54 -0.57
CA ILE A 282 5.40 10.78 0.56
C ILE A 282 6.54 10.33 1.49
N ASP A 283 6.38 10.56 2.80
CA ASP A 283 7.33 10.11 3.82
C ASP A 283 7.19 8.61 4.09
N THR A 284 7.99 7.83 3.40
CA THR A 284 7.99 6.37 3.52
C THR A 284 8.54 5.87 4.86
N THR A 285 9.28 6.67 5.61
CA THR A 285 9.86 6.26 6.91
C THR A 285 8.82 6.01 7.99
N LYS A 286 7.56 6.35 7.73
CA LYS A 286 6.40 6.14 8.61
C LYS A 286 5.54 4.94 8.23
N PHE A 287 5.88 4.22 7.14
CA PHE A 287 5.03 3.12 6.64
C PHE A 287 4.86 1.98 7.63
N TYR A 288 5.93 1.57 8.30
CA TYR A 288 5.83 0.50 9.30
C TYR A 288 4.92 0.90 10.48
N GLU A 289 5.07 2.13 10.98
CA GLU A 289 4.23 2.67 12.06
C GLU A 289 2.76 2.74 11.63
N LEU A 290 2.47 3.28 10.45
CA LEU A 290 1.13 3.40 9.88
C LEU A 290 0.48 2.02 9.69
N SER A 291 1.20 1.09 9.08
CA SER A 291 0.77 -0.29 8.87
C SER A 291 0.41 -0.99 10.18
N LYS A 292 1.26 -0.87 11.21
CA LYS A 292 1.02 -1.43 12.55
C LYS A 292 -0.17 -0.77 13.25
N MET A 293 -0.33 0.55 13.16
CA MET A 293 -1.47 1.26 13.74
C MET A 293 -2.79 0.74 13.17
N VAL A 294 -2.89 0.62 11.84
CA VAL A 294 -4.10 0.13 11.18
C VAL A 294 -4.34 -1.34 11.53
N SER A 295 -3.30 -2.17 11.61
CA SER A 295 -3.39 -3.56 12.07
C SER A 295 -3.93 -3.67 13.51
N GLN A 296 -3.48 -2.81 14.42
CA GLN A 296 -3.97 -2.77 15.79
C GLN A 296 -5.44 -2.35 15.87
N TYR A 297 -5.84 -1.33 15.09
CA TYR A 297 -7.22 -0.85 15.07
C TYR A 297 -8.19 -1.87 14.48
N SER A 298 -7.79 -2.54 13.42
CA SER A 298 -8.59 -3.58 12.75
C SER A 298 -8.59 -4.91 13.50
N ARG A 299 -7.58 -5.16 14.35
CA ARG A 299 -7.28 -6.47 14.96
C ARG A 299 -6.94 -7.56 13.93
N ILE A 300 -6.58 -7.16 12.72
CA ILE A 300 -6.15 -8.06 11.66
C ILE A 300 -4.61 -8.03 11.62
N PRO A 301 -3.93 -9.18 11.80
CA PRO A 301 -2.48 -9.21 11.78
C PRO A 301 -1.94 -8.95 10.37
N ILE A 302 -0.83 -8.22 10.28
CA ILE A 302 -0.07 -8.08 9.04
C ILE A 302 0.57 -9.45 8.74
N PRO A 303 0.46 -9.98 7.51
CA PRO A 303 1.23 -11.16 7.13
C PRO A 303 2.70 -10.97 7.42
N ILE A 304 3.35 -11.95 8.06
CA ILE A 304 4.77 -11.84 8.44
C ILE A 304 5.70 -11.61 7.25
N THR A 305 5.28 -12.02 6.04
CA THR A 305 6.00 -11.86 4.77
C THR A 305 5.52 -10.67 3.95
N GLN A 306 4.66 -9.80 4.52
CA GLN A 306 4.17 -8.61 3.83
C GLN A 306 5.36 -7.74 3.39
N PRO A 307 5.49 -7.38 2.10
CA PRO A 307 6.58 -6.51 1.65
C PRO A 307 6.64 -5.21 2.45
N PHE A 308 7.84 -4.82 2.87
CA PHE A 308 8.20 -3.62 3.63
C PHE A 308 7.71 -3.56 5.09
N THR A 309 6.53 -4.08 5.41
CA THR A 309 5.90 -3.91 6.74
C THR A 309 5.74 -5.21 7.54
N GLY A 310 5.97 -6.36 6.93
CA GLY A 310 5.99 -7.66 7.61
C GLY A 310 7.19 -7.83 8.53
N GLU A 311 7.08 -8.70 9.53
CA GLU A 311 8.14 -8.91 10.53
C GLU A 311 9.35 -9.61 9.95
N ASN A 312 9.18 -10.46 8.92
CA ASN A 312 10.26 -11.24 8.33
C ASN A 312 11.03 -10.51 7.22
N ILE A 313 10.53 -9.38 6.71
CA ILE A 313 11.11 -8.75 5.51
C ILE A 313 12.57 -8.31 5.69
N PHE A 314 12.96 -7.98 6.91
CA PHE A 314 14.33 -7.62 7.30
C PHE A 314 14.85 -8.54 8.42
N SER A 315 14.38 -9.79 8.47
CA SER A 315 14.79 -10.78 9.47
C SER A 315 15.61 -11.87 8.81
N HIS A 316 16.77 -12.19 9.39
CA HIS A 316 17.75 -13.12 8.83
C HIS A 316 18.14 -14.18 9.85
N GLU A 317 18.07 -15.47 9.47
CA GLU A 317 18.41 -16.61 10.33
C GLU A 317 19.58 -17.44 9.77
N SER A 318 19.65 -17.61 8.44
CA SER A 318 20.67 -18.42 7.81
C SER A 318 22.07 -17.87 8.07
N GLY A 319 22.97 -18.70 8.59
CA GLY A 319 24.32 -18.30 8.94
C GLY A 319 25.12 -17.70 7.77
N ILE A 320 24.89 -18.17 6.53
CA ILE A 320 25.53 -17.63 5.32
C ILE A 320 24.99 -16.22 5.02
N HIS A 321 23.68 -16.02 5.11
CA HIS A 321 23.05 -14.74 4.87
C HIS A 321 23.47 -13.73 5.96
N VAL A 322 23.43 -14.14 7.22
CA VAL A 322 23.80 -13.28 8.35
C VAL A 322 25.25 -12.82 8.25
N ALA A 323 26.18 -13.72 7.90
CA ALA A 323 27.57 -13.36 7.71
C ALA A 323 27.75 -12.28 6.63
N ALA A 324 27.07 -12.43 5.48
CA ALA A 324 27.14 -11.47 4.39
C ALA A 324 26.48 -10.13 4.74
N ILE A 325 25.34 -10.16 5.46
CA ILE A 325 24.63 -8.94 5.91
C ILE A 325 25.44 -8.13 6.92
N ILE A 326 26.17 -8.80 7.80
CA ILE A 326 27.06 -8.13 8.76
C ILE A 326 28.18 -7.41 8.04
N GLU A 327 28.72 -8.02 7.00
CA GLU A 327 29.75 -7.42 6.16
C GLU A 327 29.16 -6.25 5.34
N ASN A 328 28.06 -6.51 4.64
CA ASN A 328 27.33 -5.49 3.88
C ASN A 328 25.85 -5.89 3.72
N PRO A 329 24.90 -5.17 4.34
CA PRO A 329 23.47 -5.49 4.25
C PRO A 329 22.94 -5.60 2.82
N ARG A 330 23.49 -4.83 1.88
CA ARG A 330 23.10 -4.82 0.47
C ARG A 330 23.28 -6.16 -0.25
N THR A 331 23.95 -7.13 0.37
CA THR A 331 24.08 -8.49 -0.18
C THR A 331 22.73 -9.22 -0.26
N TYR A 332 21.80 -8.92 0.65
CA TYR A 332 20.49 -9.57 0.73
C TYR A 332 19.32 -8.61 0.96
N GLU A 333 19.58 -7.34 1.24
CA GLU A 333 18.55 -6.32 1.40
C GLU A 333 18.57 -5.34 0.22
N PRO A 334 17.47 -5.24 -0.57
CA PRO A 334 17.41 -4.31 -1.69
C PRO A 334 17.28 -2.86 -1.24
N ILE A 335 16.82 -2.65 -0.02
CA ILE A 335 16.71 -1.34 0.64
C ILE A 335 17.05 -1.47 2.12
N SER A 336 17.51 -0.38 2.71
CA SER A 336 17.67 -0.24 4.17
C SER A 336 16.29 -0.25 4.86
N PRO A 337 16.10 -0.98 5.98
CA PRO A 337 14.81 -1.02 6.69
C PRO A 337 14.35 0.35 7.19
N GLU A 338 15.26 1.27 7.45
CA GLU A 338 14.99 2.63 7.90
C GLU A 338 14.20 3.44 6.86
N LEU A 339 14.33 3.11 5.57
CA LEU A 339 13.57 3.76 4.48
C LEU A 339 12.05 3.56 4.61
N VAL A 340 11.63 2.56 5.37
CA VAL A 340 10.23 2.26 5.63
C VAL A 340 9.88 2.29 7.12
N GLY A 341 10.81 2.75 7.97
CA GLY A 341 10.64 2.82 9.42
C GLY A 341 10.68 1.46 10.13
N ASN A 342 11.18 0.43 9.45
CA ASN A 342 11.34 -0.91 10.01
C ASN A 342 12.75 -1.10 10.58
N LYS A 343 13.06 -2.29 11.10
CA LYS A 343 14.35 -2.63 11.73
C LYS A 343 14.85 -3.97 11.22
N ARG A 344 16.18 -4.08 11.09
CA ARG A 344 16.84 -5.35 10.82
C ARG A 344 16.85 -6.21 12.07
N ASN A 345 16.46 -7.48 11.91
CA ASN A 345 16.49 -8.47 12.98
C ASN A 345 17.38 -9.65 12.57
N ILE A 346 18.20 -10.10 13.51
CA ILE A 346 18.95 -11.33 13.36
C ILE A 346 18.29 -12.37 14.27
N MET A 347 17.79 -13.43 13.64
CA MET A 347 17.09 -14.52 14.31
C MET A 347 18.04 -15.67 14.55
N LEU A 348 17.82 -16.39 15.65
CA LEU A 348 18.52 -17.65 15.91
C LEU A 348 17.54 -18.81 15.82
N GLY A 349 17.97 -19.89 15.17
CA GLY A 349 17.15 -21.08 15.02
C GLY A 349 17.90 -22.22 14.36
N LYS A 350 17.16 -23.11 13.70
CA LYS A 350 17.69 -24.31 13.06
C LYS A 350 18.85 -24.07 12.08
N HIS A 351 18.81 -22.95 11.38
CA HIS A 351 19.79 -22.59 10.33
C HIS A 351 20.96 -21.74 10.84
N SER A 352 21.02 -21.46 12.14
CA SER A 352 22.09 -20.67 12.75
C SER A 352 23.44 -21.42 12.70
N GLY A 353 24.48 -20.71 12.33
CA GLY A 353 25.84 -21.21 12.22
C GLY A 353 26.79 -20.66 13.29
N LYS A 354 28.04 -21.14 13.32
CA LYS A 354 29.08 -20.71 14.27
C LYS A 354 29.33 -19.20 14.22
N HIS A 355 29.24 -18.58 13.05
CA HIS A 355 29.59 -17.18 12.86
C HIS A 355 28.67 -16.25 13.65
N ILE A 356 27.35 -16.47 13.58
CA ILE A 356 26.38 -15.68 14.33
C ILE A 356 26.53 -15.82 15.83
N ILE A 357 26.90 -17.02 16.30
CA ILE A 357 27.12 -17.27 17.73
C ILE A 357 28.34 -16.51 18.24
N LYS A 358 29.46 -16.53 17.47
CA LYS A 358 30.66 -15.73 17.81
C LYS A 358 30.32 -14.24 17.92
N LEU A 359 29.61 -13.68 16.94
CA LEU A 359 29.18 -12.28 16.96
C LEU A 359 28.29 -11.91 18.15
N LEU A 360 27.40 -12.82 18.53
CA LEU A 360 26.58 -12.62 19.73
C LEU A 360 27.44 -12.60 21.00
N LEU A 361 28.35 -13.56 21.14
CA LEU A 361 29.27 -13.63 22.29
C LEU A 361 30.13 -12.38 22.36
N ASP A 362 30.68 -11.91 21.24
CA ASP A 362 31.45 -10.65 21.13
C ASP A 362 30.60 -9.45 21.57
N LYS A 363 29.36 -9.35 21.09
CA LYS A 363 28.41 -8.28 21.46
C LYS A 363 28.14 -8.22 22.97
N TYR A 364 28.07 -9.37 23.62
CA TYR A 364 27.87 -9.45 25.08
C TYR A 364 29.17 -9.44 25.88
N GLY A 365 30.35 -9.31 25.23
CA GLY A 365 31.64 -9.27 25.88
C GLY A 365 32.01 -10.60 26.56
N ILE A 366 31.53 -11.74 26.03
CA ILE A 366 31.78 -13.05 26.58
C ILE A 366 32.94 -13.71 25.84
N GLU A 367 34.03 -13.98 26.55
CA GLU A 367 35.13 -14.79 26.04
C GLU A 367 34.66 -16.22 25.70
N TYR A 368 35.09 -16.76 24.59
CA TYR A 368 34.68 -18.08 24.13
C TYR A 368 35.85 -18.89 23.51
N ASN A 369 35.68 -20.18 23.51
CA ASN A 369 36.49 -21.12 22.75
C ASN A 369 35.59 -21.82 21.71
N ASP A 370 36.21 -22.61 20.83
CA ASP A 370 35.47 -23.29 19.75
C ASP A 370 34.49 -24.38 20.27
N GLU A 371 34.74 -24.95 21.46
CA GLU A 371 33.87 -25.90 22.11
C GLU A 371 32.56 -25.26 22.58
N LEU A 372 32.62 -24.13 23.29
CA LEU A 372 31.46 -23.37 23.70
C LEU A 372 30.60 -22.93 22.50
N VAL A 373 31.28 -22.46 21.43
CA VAL A 373 30.57 -22.07 20.19
C VAL A 373 29.85 -23.26 19.59
N LYS A 374 30.48 -24.44 19.55
CA LYS A 374 29.87 -25.66 19.01
C LYS A 374 28.65 -26.09 19.82
N ASP A 375 28.76 -26.10 21.14
CA ASP A 375 27.67 -26.48 22.05
C ASP A 375 26.49 -25.55 21.94
N LEU A 376 26.74 -24.25 21.85
CA LEU A 376 25.69 -23.23 21.63
C LEU A 376 24.99 -23.41 20.29
N VAL A 377 25.73 -23.67 19.21
CA VAL A 377 25.14 -23.98 17.91
C VAL A 377 24.21 -25.17 17.99
N LEU A 378 24.63 -26.26 18.66
CA LEU A 378 23.82 -27.46 18.81
C LEU A 378 22.54 -27.16 19.63
N LYS A 379 22.70 -26.49 20.77
CA LYS A 379 21.57 -26.11 21.64
C LYS A 379 20.55 -25.22 20.93
N ILE A 380 21.02 -24.22 20.17
CA ILE A 380 20.16 -23.30 19.43
C ILE A 380 19.43 -24.01 18.29
N LYS A 381 20.12 -24.92 17.60
CA LYS A 381 19.50 -25.75 16.55
C LYS A 381 18.45 -26.70 17.12
N ASP A 382 18.69 -27.34 18.23
CA ASP A 382 17.70 -28.22 18.90
C ASP A 382 16.44 -27.44 19.30
N ILE A 383 16.62 -26.21 19.85
CA ILE A 383 15.49 -25.33 20.19
C ILE A 383 14.77 -24.88 18.91
N GLY A 384 15.53 -24.51 17.87
CA GLY A 384 14.99 -24.10 16.57
C GLY A 384 14.20 -25.19 15.85
N GLU A 385 14.65 -26.45 15.94
CA GLU A 385 13.91 -27.61 15.41
C GLU A 385 12.57 -27.85 16.13
N LYS A 386 12.51 -27.58 17.44
CA LYS A 386 11.31 -27.80 18.28
C LYS A 386 10.31 -26.65 18.19
N TYR A 387 10.78 -25.40 18.12
CA TYR A 387 9.97 -24.21 18.33
C TYR A 387 10.04 -23.19 17.18
N GLY A 388 10.80 -23.47 16.12
CA GLY A 388 11.04 -22.58 14.99
C GLY A 388 12.26 -21.69 15.22
N TYR A 389 12.08 -20.51 15.79
CA TYR A 389 13.18 -19.58 16.07
C TYR A 389 13.16 -19.12 17.53
N LEU A 390 14.31 -18.60 18.01
CA LEU A 390 14.42 -18.03 19.34
C LEU A 390 14.11 -16.53 19.28
N SER A 391 13.24 -16.08 20.18
CA SER A 391 12.99 -14.65 20.41
C SER A 391 14.18 -13.99 21.12
N ASN A 392 14.31 -12.67 20.99
CA ASN A 392 15.36 -11.91 21.66
C ASN A 392 15.42 -12.18 23.18
N PRO A 393 14.29 -12.25 23.95
CA PRO A 393 14.34 -12.60 25.37
C PRO A 393 14.90 -14.00 25.66
N GLN A 394 14.64 -14.99 24.78
CA GLN A 394 15.18 -16.34 24.92
C GLN A 394 16.70 -16.35 24.64
N ILE A 395 17.14 -15.62 23.62
CA ILE A 395 18.55 -15.43 23.28
C ILE A 395 19.29 -14.78 24.48
N ASP A 396 18.75 -13.68 25.00
CA ASP A 396 19.30 -12.98 26.18
C ASP A 396 19.39 -13.92 27.39
N SER A 397 18.37 -14.72 27.62
CA SER A 397 18.35 -15.69 28.74
C SER A 397 19.47 -16.75 28.61
N ILE A 398 19.65 -17.29 27.41
CA ILE A 398 20.72 -18.27 27.14
C ILE A 398 22.09 -17.65 27.34
N ILE A 399 22.34 -16.48 26.77
CA ILE A 399 23.62 -15.79 26.87
C ILE A 399 23.95 -15.35 28.31
N LYS A 400 22.96 -14.84 29.06
CA LYS A 400 23.14 -14.48 30.49
C LYS A 400 23.36 -15.71 31.37
N GLY A 401 22.76 -16.85 31.04
CA GLY A 401 23.04 -18.11 31.70
C GLY A 401 24.51 -18.50 31.58
N ILE A 402 25.05 -18.47 30.36
CA ILE A 402 26.47 -18.77 30.10
C ILE A 402 27.40 -17.81 30.82
N ALA A 403 27.08 -16.52 30.82
CA ALA A 403 27.88 -15.53 31.53
C ALA A 403 27.95 -15.80 33.04
N ARG A 404 26.83 -16.24 33.65
CA ARG A 404 26.78 -16.60 35.07
C ARG A 404 27.58 -17.85 35.39
N ASP A 405 27.49 -18.89 34.56
CA ASP A 405 28.22 -20.15 34.76
C ASP A 405 29.74 -19.92 34.71
N LYS A 406 30.23 -19.09 33.78
CA LYS A 406 31.65 -18.68 33.73
C LYS A 406 32.13 -17.86 34.93
N ILE A 407 31.27 -17.00 35.48
CA ILE A 407 31.61 -16.23 36.70
C ILE A 407 31.73 -17.20 37.90
N ASN A 408 30.86 -18.19 37.99
CA ASN A 408 30.90 -19.22 39.04
C ASN A 408 32.13 -20.09 38.92
N GLU A 409 32.53 -20.50 37.71
CA GLU A 409 33.77 -21.27 37.49
C GLU A 409 35.03 -20.48 37.88
N LYS A 410 35.10 -19.18 37.58
CA LYS A 410 36.23 -18.30 38.03
C LYS A 410 36.30 -18.09 39.54
N ASN A 411 35.18 -18.20 40.24
CA ASN A 411 35.13 -18.05 41.70
C ASN A 411 35.40 -19.37 42.49
N ILE A 412 35.50 -20.51 41.80
CA ILE A 412 35.76 -21.85 42.36
C ILE A 412 37.22 -22.29 42.08
N SER A 413 37.89 -21.61 41.15
CA SER A 413 39.33 -21.82 40.85
C SER A 413 40.20 -20.80 41.58
#